data_d2288e07efe2a35f43a7a13840d662c0
#
_entry.id   d2288e07efe2a35f43a7a13840d662c0
#
_cell.length_a   1.000
_cell.length_b   1.000
_cell.length_c   1.000
_cell.angle_alpha   90.00
_cell.angle_beta   90.00
_cell.angle_gamma   90.00
#
_symmetry.space_group_name_H-M   'P 1'
#
loop_
_entity.id
_entity.type
_entity.pdbx_description
1 polymer ?
#
loop_
_entity_poly.entity_id
_entity_poly.type
_entity_poly.pdbx_seq_one_letter_code
_entity_poly.pdbx_strand_id
1 'polypeptide(L)'
;MGKLGGITFALVACLFALSGNADEIEIENVQASQRGDNWTFAVRLRHPDTGWHHYADGWDVRTIAGDVLGSRELLHPHETEQPFTRTLSGVVIPKGVETVIIRAHCSVDGWVGDPFEVALER
;
A
#
# COMPACT_ATOMS: atom_id res chain seq x y z
N MET A 1 -6.77 -36.70 -27.51
CA MET A 1 -5.36 -36.85 -27.28
C MET A 1 -4.93 -35.94 -26.15
N GLY A 2 -3.68 -35.95 -25.82
CA GLY A 2 -3.19 -35.24 -24.68
C GLY A 2 -3.39 -33.73 -24.67
N LYS A 3 -3.70 -33.18 -25.83
CA LYS A 3 -3.88 -31.73 -25.91
C LYS A 3 -4.97 -31.18 -24.99
N LEU A 4 -5.91 -32.02 -24.64
CA LEU A 4 -6.98 -31.56 -23.76
C LEU A 4 -6.48 -31.24 -22.38
N GLY A 5 -5.45 -31.92 -21.93
CA GLY A 5 -4.92 -31.67 -20.62
C GLY A 5 -4.32 -30.28 -20.47
N GLY A 6 -3.79 -29.74 -21.56
CA GLY A 6 -3.19 -28.41 -21.50
C GLY A 6 -4.17 -27.31 -21.18
N ILE A 7 -5.39 -27.46 -21.60
CA ILE A 7 -6.41 -26.47 -21.37
C ILE A 7 -6.73 -26.39 -19.89
N THR A 8 -6.72 -27.53 -19.24
CA THR A 8 -7.04 -27.59 -17.82
C THR A 8 -6.06 -26.81 -16.98
N PHE A 9 -4.79 -26.79 -17.36
CA PHE A 9 -3.79 -26.08 -16.58
C PHE A 9 -4.06 -24.60 -16.49
N ALA A 10 -4.53 -24.01 -17.58
CA ALA A 10 -4.80 -22.58 -17.58
C ALA A 10 -5.83 -22.23 -16.55
N LEU A 11 -6.84 -23.04 -16.38
CA LEU A 11 -7.88 -22.78 -15.41
C LEU A 11 -7.36 -22.84 -13.99
N VAL A 12 -6.50 -23.80 -13.72
CA VAL A 12 -5.93 -23.94 -12.38
C VAL A 12 -5.14 -22.70 -12.00
N ALA A 13 -4.36 -22.17 -12.92
CA ALA A 13 -3.58 -20.97 -12.64
C ALA A 13 -4.47 -19.79 -12.27
N CYS A 14 -5.60 -19.65 -12.94
CA CYS A 14 -6.51 -18.57 -12.63
C CYS A 14 -7.09 -18.69 -11.23
N LEU A 15 -7.35 -19.90 -10.78
CA LEU A 15 -7.88 -20.10 -9.46
C LEU A 15 -6.94 -19.63 -8.38
N PHE A 16 -5.66 -19.82 -8.54
CA PHE A 16 -4.69 -19.35 -7.56
C PHE A 16 -4.71 -17.85 -7.44
N ALA A 17 -4.84 -17.16 -8.56
CA ALA A 17 -4.91 -15.72 -8.52
C ALA A 17 -6.11 -15.23 -7.74
N LEU A 18 -7.18 -16.00 -7.74
CA LEU A 18 -8.42 -15.62 -7.06
C LEU A 18 -8.42 -15.93 -5.59
N SER A 19 -7.52 -16.80 -5.13
CA SER A 19 -7.48 -17.14 -3.71
C SER A 19 -6.86 -16.06 -2.88
N GLY A 20 -6.77 -14.86 -3.44
CA GLY A 20 -6.07 -13.77 -2.86
C GLY A 20 -6.45 -13.41 -1.45
N ASN A 21 -5.85 -12.44 -0.96
CA ASN A 21 -5.68 -12.11 0.43
C ASN A 21 -6.69 -11.06 0.85
N ALA A 22 -7.87 -11.51 1.26
CA ALA A 22 -8.96 -10.62 1.62
C ALA A 22 -8.61 -9.71 2.79
N ASP A 23 -7.64 -10.12 3.61
CA ASP A 23 -7.25 -9.35 4.79
C ASP A 23 -6.08 -8.41 4.55
N GLU A 24 -5.52 -8.40 3.35
CA GLU A 24 -4.42 -7.51 3.04
C GLU A 24 -4.87 -6.07 2.95
N ILE A 25 -3.96 -5.17 3.31
CA ILE A 25 -4.20 -3.75 3.12
C ILE A 25 -4.14 -3.44 1.64
N GLU A 26 -5.13 -2.71 1.17
CA GLU A 26 -5.15 -2.22 -0.18
C GLU A 26 -4.89 -0.71 -0.18
N ILE A 27 -3.86 -0.28 -0.89
CA ILE A 27 -3.61 1.15 -1.10
C ILE A 27 -4.37 1.52 -2.36
N GLU A 28 -5.46 2.26 -2.20
CA GLU A 28 -6.35 2.55 -3.31
C GLU A 28 -5.95 3.77 -4.11
N ASN A 29 -5.31 4.74 -3.45
CA ASN A 29 -4.94 5.97 -4.11
C ASN A 29 -3.88 6.70 -3.29
N VAL A 30 -3.00 7.41 -3.98
CA VAL A 30 -1.99 8.25 -3.36
C VAL A 30 -1.94 9.56 -4.13
N GLN A 31 -2.04 10.67 -3.41
CA GLN A 31 -1.83 11.99 -3.98
C GLN A 31 -0.58 12.59 -3.35
N ALA A 32 0.37 12.98 -4.19
CA ALA A 32 1.62 13.59 -3.75
C ALA A 32 1.66 15.02 -4.25
N SER A 33 1.99 15.96 -3.37
CA SER A 33 2.11 17.35 -3.76
C SER A 33 3.36 17.97 -3.13
N GLN A 34 4.05 18.80 -3.90
CA GLN A 34 5.28 19.44 -3.46
C GLN A 34 4.97 20.83 -2.92
N ARG A 35 5.58 21.14 -1.77
CA ARG A 35 5.53 22.46 -1.17
C ARG A 35 6.94 22.89 -0.84
N GLY A 36 7.53 23.76 -1.68
CA GLY A 36 8.93 24.12 -1.52
C GLY A 36 9.79 22.88 -1.64
N ASP A 37 10.57 22.59 -0.61
CA ASP A 37 11.46 21.42 -0.60
C ASP A 37 10.80 20.17 0.00
N ASN A 38 9.57 20.31 0.48
CA ASN A 38 8.88 19.22 1.17
C ASN A 38 7.73 18.67 0.34
N TRP A 39 7.37 17.43 0.64
CA TRP A 39 6.26 16.76 -0.01
C TRP A 39 5.21 16.37 1.00
N THR A 40 3.95 16.38 0.55
CA THR A 40 2.81 15.93 1.31
C THR A 40 2.19 14.76 0.56
N PHE A 41 1.90 13.69 1.27
CA PHE A 41 1.28 12.48 0.71
C PHE A 41 -0.06 12.25 1.39
N ALA A 42 -1.11 12.10 0.59
CA ALA A 42 -2.42 11.68 1.08
C ALA A 42 -2.67 10.28 0.56
N VAL A 43 -2.83 9.33 1.46
CA VAL A 43 -2.92 7.91 1.13
C VAL A 43 -4.28 7.37 1.55
N ARG A 44 -4.99 6.77 0.60
CA ARG A 44 -6.27 6.13 0.88
C ARG A 44 -6.06 4.63 0.98
N LEU A 45 -6.46 4.10 2.12
CA LEU A 45 -6.29 2.69 2.46
C LEU A 45 -7.62 2.02 2.66
N ARG A 46 -7.65 0.73 2.37
CA ARG A 46 -8.75 -0.16 2.74
C ARG A 46 -8.17 -1.37 3.46
N HIS A 47 -8.70 -1.66 4.62
CA HIS A 47 -8.32 -2.82 5.41
C HIS A 47 -9.46 -3.16 6.38
N PRO A 48 -9.83 -4.43 6.52
CA PRO A 48 -10.94 -4.78 7.41
C PRO A 48 -10.49 -4.76 8.87
N ASP A 49 -10.32 -3.56 9.42
CA ASP A 49 -9.95 -3.39 10.83
C ASP A 49 -11.02 -3.99 11.72
N THR A 50 -10.60 -4.78 12.71
CA THR A 50 -11.54 -5.42 13.64
C THR A 50 -11.37 -4.95 15.08
N GLY A 51 -10.43 -4.06 15.33
CA GLY A 51 -10.18 -3.53 16.67
C GLY A 51 -8.71 -3.33 16.90
N TRP A 52 -8.34 -3.02 18.14
CA TRP A 52 -6.95 -2.72 18.49
C TRP A 52 -6.00 -3.88 18.29
N HIS A 53 -6.51 -5.09 18.21
CA HIS A 53 -5.67 -6.28 18.02
C HIS A 53 -5.42 -6.59 16.53
N HIS A 54 -6.14 -5.94 15.61
CA HIS A 54 -5.95 -6.19 14.18
C HIS A 54 -6.43 -4.99 13.38
N TYR A 55 -5.51 -4.12 13.02
CA TYR A 55 -5.84 -2.91 12.25
C TYR A 55 -4.63 -2.45 11.45
N ALA A 56 -4.90 -1.63 10.42
CA ALA A 56 -3.85 -0.97 9.68
C ALA A 56 -3.27 0.10 10.60
N ASP A 57 -1.99 -0.02 10.95
CA ASP A 57 -1.38 0.86 11.95
C ASP A 57 -0.31 1.78 11.41
N GLY A 58 -0.05 1.77 10.10
CA GLY A 58 0.89 2.72 9.55
C GLY A 58 1.15 2.54 8.07
N TRP A 59 1.85 3.51 7.50
CA TRP A 59 2.38 3.40 6.15
C TRP A 59 3.63 4.27 6.02
N ASP A 60 4.48 3.88 5.08
CA ASP A 60 5.76 4.55 4.83
C ASP A 60 5.83 5.04 3.40
N VAL A 61 6.61 6.12 3.22
CA VAL A 61 7.10 6.56 1.91
C VAL A 61 8.55 6.10 1.80
N ARG A 62 8.86 5.32 0.77
CA ARG A 62 10.19 4.73 0.59
C ARG A 62 10.74 5.00 -0.80
N THR A 63 12.07 4.98 -0.91
CA THR A 63 12.71 4.92 -2.22
C THR A 63 12.56 3.52 -2.79
N ILE A 64 12.85 3.36 -4.09
CA ILE A 64 12.82 2.04 -4.71
C ILE A 64 13.84 1.12 -4.05
N ALA A 65 14.95 1.67 -3.57
CA ALA A 65 15.97 0.88 -2.86
C ALA A 65 15.53 0.46 -1.45
N GLY A 66 14.42 1.01 -0.95
CA GLY A 66 13.88 0.61 0.35
C GLY A 66 14.18 1.57 1.48
N ASP A 67 14.83 2.69 1.21
CA ASP A 67 15.09 3.69 2.25
C ASP A 67 13.80 4.40 2.64
N VAL A 68 13.53 4.51 3.92
CA VAL A 68 12.33 5.15 4.44
C VAL A 68 12.55 6.66 4.46
N LEU A 69 11.72 7.38 3.74
CA LEU A 69 11.77 8.84 3.67
C LEU A 69 10.79 9.49 4.64
N GLY A 70 9.75 8.78 5.03
CA GLY A 70 8.77 9.26 6.00
C GLY A 70 7.84 8.15 6.40
N SER A 71 7.23 8.30 7.58
CA SER A 71 6.32 7.30 8.13
C SER A 71 5.10 7.99 8.72
N ARG A 72 3.95 7.38 8.49
CA ARG A 72 2.68 7.85 9.07
C ARG A 72 2.15 6.77 10.01
N GLU A 73 2.10 7.10 11.28
CA GLU A 73 1.48 6.20 12.26
C GLU A 73 -0.02 6.39 12.24
N LEU A 74 -0.77 5.30 12.21
CA LEU A 74 -2.23 5.33 12.28
C LEU A 74 -2.62 4.96 13.70
N LEU A 75 -3.28 5.89 14.37
CA LEU A 75 -3.37 5.88 15.83
C LEU A 75 -4.53 5.07 16.39
N HIS A 76 -5.45 4.60 15.54
CA HIS A 76 -6.59 3.83 16.00
C HIS A 76 -7.21 3.03 14.87
N PRO A 77 -7.99 2.00 15.18
CA PRO A 77 -8.68 1.22 14.15
C PRO A 77 -9.77 2.04 13.46
N HIS A 78 -10.05 1.69 12.21
CA HIS A 78 -11.11 2.30 11.42
C HIS A 78 -12.12 1.22 11.06
N GLU A 79 -12.91 0.78 12.03
CA GLU A 79 -13.80 -0.36 11.83
C GLU A 79 -14.99 -0.02 10.94
N THR A 80 -15.47 1.21 11.00
CA THR A 80 -16.66 1.63 10.27
C THR A 80 -16.38 2.65 9.19
N GLU A 81 -15.16 3.15 9.09
CA GLU A 81 -14.75 4.10 8.08
C GLU A 81 -13.78 3.42 7.12
N GLN A 82 -14.31 2.89 6.02
CA GLN A 82 -13.48 2.23 5.00
C GLN A 82 -14.02 2.59 3.63
N PRO A 83 -13.16 3.01 2.68
CA PRO A 83 -11.74 3.31 2.89
C PRO A 83 -11.54 4.61 3.65
N PHE A 84 -10.34 4.81 4.12
CA PHE A 84 -10.02 6.05 4.82
C PHE A 84 -8.73 6.65 4.28
N THR A 85 -8.59 7.98 4.40
CA THR A 85 -7.43 8.72 3.88
C THR A 85 -6.73 9.41 5.03
N ARG A 86 -5.41 9.29 5.05
CA ARG A 86 -4.58 10.03 6.02
C ARG A 86 -3.39 10.63 5.29
N THR A 87 -2.85 11.69 5.88
CA THR A 87 -1.87 12.55 5.23
C THR A 87 -0.59 12.60 6.03
N LEU A 88 0.54 12.65 5.33
CA LEU A 88 1.85 12.89 5.90
C LEU A 88 2.47 14.07 5.18
N SER A 89 2.85 15.11 5.94
CA SER A 89 3.48 16.30 5.40
C SER A 89 4.95 16.35 5.81
N GLY A 90 5.71 17.25 5.17
CA GLY A 90 7.09 17.49 5.56
C GLY A 90 8.05 16.39 5.14
N VAL A 91 7.71 15.63 4.12
CA VAL A 91 8.60 14.57 3.64
C VAL A 91 9.66 15.17 2.74
N VAL A 92 10.93 14.99 3.11
CA VAL A 92 12.04 15.49 2.31
C VAL A 92 12.48 14.38 1.35
N ILE A 93 12.41 14.67 0.06
CA ILE A 93 12.77 13.69 -0.95
C ILE A 93 14.00 14.18 -1.71
N PRO A 94 15.08 13.40 -1.75
CA PRO A 94 16.28 13.79 -2.49
C PRO A 94 15.98 14.09 -3.95
N LYS A 95 16.70 15.05 -4.52
CA LYS A 95 16.42 15.54 -5.87
C LYS A 95 16.51 14.47 -6.94
N GLY A 96 17.35 13.50 -6.77
CA GLY A 96 17.52 12.44 -7.76
C GLY A 96 16.43 11.38 -7.73
N VAL A 97 15.55 11.42 -6.72
CA VAL A 97 14.49 10.43 -6.58
C VAL A 97 13.28 10.89 -7.38
N GLU A 98 12.89 10.10 -8.37
CA GLU A 98 11.75 10.44 -9.24
C GLU A 98 10.53 9.57 -8.96
N THR A 99 10.72 8.46 -8.27
CA THR A 99 9.63 7.54 -7.92
C THR A 99 9.80 7.11 -6.48
N VAL A 100 8.69 7.11 -5.75
CA VAL A 100 8.66 6.57 -4.39
C VAL A 100 7.64 5.45 -4.32
N ILE A 101 7.72 4.68 -3.25
CA ILE A 101 6.84 3.54 -3.01
C ILE A 101 6.17 3.74 -1.67
N ILE A 102 4.85 3.57 -1.66
CA ILE A 102 4.09 3.54 -0.41
C ILE A 102 3.92 2.08 0.00
N ARG A 103 4.25 1.79 1.24
CA ARG A 103 4.05 0.48 1.85
C ARG A 103 3.17 0.64 3.07
N ALA A 104 2.23 -0.27 3.27
CA ALA A 104 1.31 -0.20 4.39
C ALA A 104 1.57 -1.35 5.37
N HIS A 105 1.24 -1.12 6.63
CA HIS A 105 1.52 -2.02 7.73
C HIS A 105 0.25 -2.37 8.49
N CYS A 106 0.11 -3.65 8.81
CA CYS A 106 -0.96 -4.17 9.65
C CYS A 106 -0.37 -4.62 10.97
N SER A 107 -1.08 -4.37 12.06
CA SER A 107 -0.59 -4.70 13.40
C SER A 107 -0.34 -6.20 13.61
N VAL A 108 -1.01 -7.05 12.83
CA VAL A 108 -0.84 -8.51 12.93
C VAL A 108 0.09 -9.03 11.85
N ASP A 109 -0.15 -8.63 10.60
CA ASP A 109 0.52 -9.24 9.46
C ASP A 109 1.79 -8.51 9.03
N GLY A 110 2.06 -7.34 9.58
CA GLY A 110 3.26 -6.56 9.23
C GLY A 110 3.09 -5.79 7.93
N TRP A 111 4.18 -5.67 7.18
CA TRP A 111 4.17 -4.99 5.89
C TRP A 111 3.55 -5.92 4.86
N VAL A 112 2.32 -5.63 4.47
CA VAL A 112 1.54 -6.51 3.60
C VAL A 112 0.84 -5.71 2.51
N GLY A 113 0.29 -6.43 1.55
CA GLY A 113 -0.38 -5.83 0.42
C GLY A 113 0.60 -5.38 -0.65
N ASP A 114 0.08 -5.02 -1.79
CA ASP A 114 0.91 -4.56 -2.90
C ASP A 114 1.42 -3.15 -2.62
N PRO A 115 2.70 -2.89 -2.85
CA PRO A 115 3.21 -1.52 -2.77
C PRO A 115 2.60 -0.66 -3.86
N PHE A 116 2.51 0.63 -3.60
CA PHE A 116 1.95 1.58 -4.56
C PHE A 116 3.08 2.50 -5.04
N GLU A 117 3.35 2.48 -6.34
CA GLU A 117 4.38 3.35 -6.91
C GLU A 117 3.81 4.71 -7.24
N VAL A 118 4.57 5.76 -6.91
CA VAL A 118 4.17 7.13 -7.18
C VAL A 118 5.28 7.81 -7.97
N ALA A 119 4.98 8.22 -9.19
CA ALA A 119 5.89 9.05 -9.97
C ALA A 119 5.76 10.49 -9.48
N LEU A 120 6.87 11.09 -9.10
CA LEU A 120 6.86 12.45 -8.55
C LEU A 120 6.87 13.46 -9.68
N GLU A 121 5.94 14.39 -9.62
CA GLU A 121 5.86 15.49 -10.60
C GLU A 121 6.32 16.76 -9.92
N ARG A 122 7.50 17.22 -10.31
CA ARG A 122 8.13 18.39 -9.71
C ARG A 122 7.87 19.65 -10.53
#